data_b7fcd1bd0393f6b30f61417fc4c56aa9
#
_entry.id   b7fcd1bd0393f6b30f61417fc4c56aa9
#
_cell.length_a   1.000
_cell.length_b   1.000
_cell.length_c   1.000
_cell.angle_alpha   90.00
_cell.angle_beta   90.00
_cell.angle_gamma   90.00
#
_symmetry.space_group_name_H-M   'P 1'
#
loop_
_entity.id
_entity.type
_entity.pdbx_description
1 polymer ?
#
loop_
_entity_poly.entity_id
_entity_poly.type
_entity_poly.pdbx_seq_one_letter_code
_entity_poly.pdbx_strand_id
1 'polypeptide(L)'
;MKIALSTLFIALLMQPALFGAEKCALMLDDDIDPEEYSEVLGKKIEFCCGSCVKAFDKATAYYIKAVPALAEKFSASEKKELGVDKVELLDQRFCPIYNDRIVNPESKTIEYNGKTIYFWSSSAQRRWKKDPEKYFKEAMDKGILPQFKS
;
A
#
# COMPACT_ATOMS: atom_id res chain seq x y z
N MET A 1 -3.84 8.49 -70.91
CA MET A 1 -4.16 7.69 -69.72
C MET A 1 -3.49 8.38 -68.55
N LYS A 2 -4.27 9.07 -67.69
CA LYS A 2 -3.76 9.76 -66.50
C LYS A 2 -4.16 8.90 -65.28
N ILE A 3 -3.18 8.33 -64.61
CA ILE A 3 -3.38 7.55 -63.38
C ILE A 3 -3.30 8.54 -62.20
N ALA A 4 -4.43 8.76 -61.57
CA ALA A 4 -4.49 9.56 -60.32
C ALA A 4 -4.11 8.69 -59.14
N LEU A 5 -2.98 9.01 -58.50
CA LEU A 5 -2.55 8.39 -57.24
C LEU A 5 -3.34 9.04 -56.09
N SER A 6 -4.24 8.26 -55.52
CA SER A 6 -5.03 8.69 -54.34
C SER A 6 -4.21 8.35 -53.09
N THR A 7 -3.63 9.35 -52.45
CA THR A 7 -2.92 9.23 -51.19
C THR A 7 -3.94 9.14 -50.02
N LEU A 8 -4.09 7.92 -49.51
CA LEU A 8 -4.91 7.67 -48.30
C LEU A 8 -4.16 8.14 -47.06
N PHE A 9 -4.56 9.26 -46.50
CA PHE A 9 -4.05 9.79 -45.24
C PHE A 9 -4.71 9.00 -44.10
N ILE A 10 -3.99 8.04 -43.51
CA ILE A 10 -4.43 7.36 -42.28
C ILE A 10 -4.12 8.31 -41.14
N ALA A 11 -5.15 9.01 -40.64
CA ALA A 11 -5.09 9.77 -39.40
C ALA A 11 -5.02 8.78 -38.24
N LEU A 12 -3.81 8.60 -37.67
CA LEU A 12 -3.60 7.87 -36.42
C LEU A 12 -4.22 8.68 -35.28
N LEU A 13 -5.44 8.32 -34.89
CA LEU A 13 -6.11 8.87 -33.71
C LEU A 13 -5.33 8.41 -32.47
N MET A 14 -4.46 9.27 -31.96
CA MET A 14 -3.93 9.17 -30.60
C MET A 14 -5.11 9.33 -29.64
N GLN A 15 -5.66 8.21 -29.16
CA GLN A 15 -6.57 8.22 -28.03
C GLN A 15 -5.78 8.65 -26.79
N PRO A 16 -6.19 9.71 -26.06
CA PRO A 16 -5.62 9.97 -24.76
C PRO A 16 -5.97 8.78 -23.86
N ALA A 17 -4.96 8.05 -23.42
CA ALA A 17 -5.12 7.09 -22.34
C ALA A 17 -5.69 7.88 -21.14
N LEU A 18 -6.91 7.57 -20.73
CA LEU A 18 -7.48 8.00 -19.47
C LEU A 18 -6.67 7.28 -18.37
N PHE A 19 -5.55 7.86 -17.98
CA PHE A 19 -4.83 7.47 -16.78
C PHE A 19 -5.72 7.86 -15.61
N GLY A 20 -6.50 6.92 -15.08
CA GLY A 20 -7.02 7.02 -13.73
C GLY A 20 -5.81 7.18 -12.80
N ALA A 21 -5.88 8.12 -11.85
CA ALA A 21 -4.81 8.35 -10.90
C ALA A 21 -4.45 7.00 -10.23
N GLU A 22 -3.15 6.66 -10.22
CA GLU A 22 -2.68 5.43 -9.60
C GLU A 22 -2.82 5.56 -8.08
N LYS A 23 -3.32 4.51 -7.42
CA LYS A 23 -3.57 4.53 -5.98
C LYS A 23 -2.30 4.17 -5.19
N CYS A 24 -2.17 4.79 -4.03
CA CYS A 24 -1.06 4.54 -3.12
C CYS A 24 -1.06 3.09 -2.61
N ALA A 25 0.09 2.45 -2.65
CA ALA A 25 0.25 1.05 -2.23
C ALA A 25 0.03 0.82 -0.72
N LEU A 26 0.12 1.86 0.12
CA LEU A 26 0.02 1.78 1.58
C LEU A 26 -1.26 2.41 2.14
N MET A 27 -1.84 3.39 1.45
CA MET A 27 -3.11 4.05 1.74
C MET A 27 -3.99 3.90 0.50
N LEU A 28 -4.77 2.83 0.45
CA LEU A 28 -5.37 2.30 -0.78
C LEU A 28 -6.42 3.21 -1.43
N ASP A 29 -6.96 4.17 -0.67
CA ASP A 29 -7.97 5.11 -1.15
C ASP A 29 -7.37 6.43 -1.68
N ASP A 30 -6.09 6.70 -1.35
CA ASP A 30 -5.42 7.95 -1.69
C ASP A 30 -4.67 7.85 -3.05
N ASP A 31 -4.69 8.93 -3.82
CA ASP A 31 -3.96 9.03 -5.08
C ASP A 31 -2.47 9.29 -4.83
N ILE A 32 -1.61 8.76 -5.72
CA ILE A 32 -0.17 8.99 -5.68
C ILE A 32 0.14 10.47 -5.94
N ASP A 33 1.11 10.99 -5.15
CA ASP A 33 1.80 12.25 -5.42
C ASP A 33 3.22 11.92 -5.92
N PRO A 34 3.59 12.24 -7.16
CA PRO A 34 4.89 11.91 -7.72
C PRO A 34 6.07 12.61 -7.05
N GLU A 35 5.83 13.64 -6.21
CA GLU A 35 6.85 14.30 -5.42
C GLU A 35 7.17 13.53 -4.12
N GLU A 36 6.27 12.63 -3.70
CA GLU A 36 6.39 11.81 -2.50
C GLU A 36 6.85 10.39 -2.86
N TYR A 37 8.13 10.13 -2.78
CA TYR A 37 8.72 8.86 -3.19
C TYR A 37 9.86 8.37 -2.29
N SER A 38 10.16 7.08 -2.42
CA SER A 38 11.36 6.44 -1.88
C SER A 38 12.15 5.81 -3.01
N GLU A 39 13.48 5.74 -2.87
CA GLU A 39 14.36 5.06 -3.83
C GLU A 39 14.91 3.76 -3.24
N VAL A 40 14.69 2.66 -3.93
CA VAL A 40 15.17 1.33 -3.52
C VAL A 40 15.82 0.63 -4.71
N LEU A 41 17.10 0.29 -4.57
CA LEU A 41 17.90 -0.34 -5.63
C LEU A 41 17.80 0.41 -6.99
N GLY A 42 17.83 1.76 -6.91
CA GLY A 42 17.72 2.64 -8.09
C GLY A 42 16.31 2.73 -8.69
N LYS A 43 15.29 2.19 -8.03
CA LYS A 43 13.90 2.28 -8.46
C LYS A 43 13.14 3.31 -7.62
N LYS A 44 12.44 4.22 -8.28
CA LYS A 44 11.53 5.18 -7.67
C LYS A 44 10.20 4.50 -7.33
N ILE A 45 9.79 4.55 -6.08
CA ILE A 45 8.52 4.05 -5.57
C ILE A 45 7.73 5.23 -5.04
N GLU A 46 6.63 5.56 -5.71
CA GLU A 46 5.82 6.73 -5.42
C GLU A 46 4.68 6.41 -4.45
N PHE A 47 4.33 7.38 -3.62
CA PHE A 47 3.31 7.28 -2.58
C PHE A 47 2.40 8.52 -2.60
N CYS A 48 1.33 8.52 -1.80
CA CYS A 48 0.42 9.66 -1.70
C CYS A 48 0.93 10.78 -0.76
N CYS A 49 1.89 10.48 0.12
CA CYS A 49 2.37 11.46 1.11
C CYS A 49 3.61 10.97 1.85
N GLY A 50 4.34 11.91 2.50
CA GLY A 50 5.54 11.62 3.27
C GLY A 50 5.34 10.66 4.45
N SER A 51 4.12 10.46 4.92
CA SER A 51 3.84 9.42 5.94
C SER A 51 3.99 8.02 5.37
N CYS A 52 3.57 7.81 4.13
CA CYS A 52 3.75 6.53 3.42
C CYS A 52 5.21 6.28 3.08
N VAL A 53 5.95 7.31 2.63
CA VAL A 53 7.40 7.23 2.40
C VAL A 53 8.10 6.76 3.68
N LYS A 54 7.86 7.44 4.82
CA LYS A 54 8.46 7.08 6.11
C LYS A 54 8.07 5.67 6.59
N ALA A 55 6.84 5.25 6.37
CA ALA A 55 6.40 3.91 6.74
C ALA A 55 7.09 2.85 5.88
N PHE A 56 7.19 3.08 4.58
CA PHE A 56 7.86 2.20 3.63
C PHE A 56 9.36 2.08 3.94
N ASP A 57 10.07 3.18 4.16
CA ASP A 57 11.51 3.19 4.45
C ASP A 57 11.86 2.40 5.73
N LYS A 58 10.97 2.42 6.73
CA LYS A 58 11.16 1.66 7.97
C LYS A 58 10.95 0.16 7.82
N ALA A 59 10.15 -0.27 6.86
CA ALA A 59 9.74 -1.66 6.70
C ALA A 59 9.66 -2.06 5.22
N THR A 60 10.64 -1.65 4.41
CA THR A 60 10.68 -1.84 2.96
C THR A 60 10.43 -3.29 2.55
N ALA A 61 11.19 -4.24 3.10
CA ALA A 61 11.04 -5.67 2.78
C ALA A 61 9.65 -6.20 3.14
N TYR A 62 9.08 -5.73 4.26
CA TYR A 62 7.74 -6.10 4.67
C TYR A 62 6.69 -5.66 3.67
N TYR A 63 6.71 -4.39 3.26
CA TYR A 63 5.73 -3.87 2.31
C TYR A 63 5.88 -4.47 0.91
N ILE A 64 7.11 -4.73 0.47
CA ILE A 64 7.34 -5.46 -0.79
C ILE A 64 6.73 -6.87 -0.72
N LYS A 65 6.79 -7.55 0.43
CA LYS A 65 6.15 -8.86 0.61
C LYS A 65 4.63 -8.78 0.74
N ALA A 66 4.13 -7.80 1.49
CA ALA A 66 2.72 -7.67 1.83
C ALA A 66 1.85 -7.12 0.69
N VAL A 67 2.43 -6.37 -0.27
CA VAL A 67 1.72 -5.63 -1.31
C VAL A 67 2.12 -6.13 -2.69
N PRO A 68 1.24 -6.87 -3.41
CA PRO A 68 1.56 -7.43 -4.73
C PRO A 68 2.07 -6.40 -5.73
N ALA A 69 1.44 -5.23 -5.82
CA ALA A 69 1.86 -4.15 -6.72
C ALA A 69 3.29 -3.64 -6.45
N LEU A 70 3.76 -3.68 -5.20
CA LEU A 70 5.15 -3.40 -4.87
C LEU A 70 6.05 -4.60 -5.20
N ALA A 71 5.59 -5.82 -4.91
CA ALA A 71 6.35 -7.04 -5.21
C ALA A 71 6.68 -7.19 -6.69
N GLU A 72 5.79 -6.78 -7.58
CA GLU A 72 5.96 -6.83 -9.04
C GLU A 72 7.05 -5.89 -9.55
N LYS A 73 7.37 -4.83 -8.81
CA LYS A 73 8.43 -3.88 -9.18
C LYS A 73 9.85 -4.45 -8.99
N PHE A 74 10.01 -5.57 -8.26
CA PHE A 74 11.31 -6.17 -7.91
C PHE A 74 11.45 -7.60 -8.44
N SER A 75 12.62 -7.89 -9.02
CA SER A 75 13.00 -9.23 -9.43
C SER A 75 13.23 -10.17 -8.23
N ALA A 76 13.35 -11.46 -8.47
CA ALA A 76 13.64 -12.46 -7.42
C ALA A 76 14.99 -12.19 -6.73
N SER A 77 16.01 -11.76 -7.48
CA SER A 77 17.33 -11.41 -6.92
C SER A 77 17.28 -10.17 -6.02
N GLU A 78 16.57 -9.12 -6.45
CA GLU A 78 16.39 -7.90 -5.66
C GLU A 78 15.58 -8.16 -4.37
N LYS A 79 14.54 -8.98 -4.43
CA LYS A 79 13.77 -9.39 -3.25
C LYS A 79 14.64 -10.16 -2.26
N LYS A 80 15.53 -11.02 -2.74
CA LYS A 80 16.48 -11.74 -1.90
C LYS A 80 17.52 -10.80 -1.27
N GLU A 81 18.04 -9.84 -2.04
CA GLU A 81 18.96 -8.81 -1.55
C GLU A 81 18.31 -7.96 -0.44
N LEU A 82 17.05 -7.57 -0.61
CA LEU A 82 16.27 -6.83 0.37
C LEU A 82 15.78 -7.68 1.55
N GLY A 83 16.03 -8.99 1.55
CA GLY A 83 15.62 -9.88 2.64
C GLY A 83 14.12 -10.15 2.71
N VAL A 84 13.40 -9.97 1.61
CA VAL A 84 11.93 -10.15 1.54
C VAL A 84 11.50 -11.58 1.88
N ASP A 85 12.34 -12.56 1.56
CA ASP A 85 12.14 -13.98 1.87
C ASP A 85 12.13 -14.27 3.38
N LYS A 86 12.86 -13.47 4.17
CA LYS A 86 12.98 -13.62 5.63
C LYS A 86 11.88 -12.91 6.42
N VAL A 87 11.05 -12.11 5.76
CA VAL A 87 9.98 -11.37 6.41
C VAL A 87 8.83 -12.30 6.76
N GLU A 88 8.32 -12.22 7.99
CA GLU A 88 7.04 -12.81 8.40
C GLU A 88 5.95 -11.74 8.34
N LEU A 89 4.83 -12.09 7.70
CA LEU A 89 3.69 -11.16 7.60
C LEU A 89 2.85 -11.25 8.88
N LEU A 90 2.33 -10.09 9.31
CA LEU A 90 1.33 -10.02 10.36
C LEU A 90 0.02 -10.64 9.87
N ASP A 91 -0.72 -11.31 10.74
CA ASP A 91 -2.11 -11.71 10.49
C ASP A 91 -2.99 -10.49 10.22
N GLN A 92 -2.75 -9.41 10.98
CA GLN A 92 -3.43 -8.14 10.80
C GLN A 92 -2.81 -7.35 9.63
N ARG A 93 -3.60 -7.11 8.58
CA ARG A 93 -3.15 -6.34 7.42
C ARG A 93 -3.43 -4.85 7.53
N PHE A 94 -4.58 -4.46 8.09
CA PHE A 94 -5.05 -3.08 8.08
C PHE A 94 -5.18 -2.48 9.48
N CYS A 95 -5.08 -1.16 9.55
CA CYS A 95 -5.35 -0.40 10.76
C CYS A 95 -6.84 -0.47 11.12
N PRO A 96 -7.23 -0.76 12.36
CA PRO A 96 -8.64 -0.88 12.75
C PRO A 96 -9.41 0.44 12.76
N ILE A 97 -8.69 1.57 12.69
CA ILE A 97 -9.28 2.92 12.64
C ILE A 97 -9.30 3.47 11.21
N TYR A 98 -8.23 3.24 10.45
CA TYR A 98 -8.06 3.66 9.05
C TYR A 98 -7.94 2.40 8.22
N ASN A 99 -9.07 1.87 7.75
CA ASN A 99 -9.18 0.53 7.19
C ASN A 99 -8.56 0.38 5.79
N ASP A 100 -8.11 1.47 5.20
CA ASP A 100 -7.39 1.58 3.94
C ASP A 100 -5.86 1.55 4.10
N ARG A 101 -5.35 1.55 5.35
CA ARG A 101 -3.92 1.73 5.66
C ARG A 101 -3.28 0.45 6.15
N ILE A 102 -2.24 0.01 5.43
CA ILE A 102 -1.54 -1.24 5.73
C ILE A 102 -0.56 -1.04 6.89
N VAL A 103 -0.72 -1.83 7.95
CA VAL A 103 0.20 -1.85 9.10
C VAL A 103 1.38 -2.79 8.88
N ASN A 104 2.44 -2.61 9.66
CA ASN A 104 3.66 -3.40 9.63
C ASN A 104 4.16 -3.67 11.07
N PRO A 105 5.19 -4.51 11.29
CA PRO A 105 5.71 -4.82 12.63
C PRO A 105 6.26 -3.60 13.41
N GLU A 106 6.68 -2.53 12.71
CA GLU A 106 7.16 -1.28 13.32
C GLU A 106 6.02 -0.30 13.64
N SER A 107 4.78 -0.66 13.32
CA SER A 107 3.60 0.13 13.60
C SER A 107 3.33 0.28 15.09
N LYS A 108 2.57 1.31 15.47
CA LYS A 108 2.15 1.51 16.86
C LYS A 108 1.25 0.37 17.34
N THR A 109 1.40 -0.08 18.59
CA THR A 109 0.66 -1.22 19.12
C THR A 109 -0.10 -0.91 20.40
N ILE A 110 -1.17 -1.65 20.64
CA ILE A 110 -1.90 -1.74 21.92
C ILE A 110 -2.15 -3.22 22.18
N GLU A 111 -1.90 -3.64 23.44
CA GLU A 111 -2.36 -4.94 23.90
C GLU A 111 -3.85 -4.86 24.28
N TYR A 112 -4.65 -5.75 23.70
CA TYR A 112 -6.08 -5.83 23.94
C TYR A 112 -6.52 -7.29 24.03
N ASN A 113 -7.17 -7.68 25.11
CA ASN A 113 -7.60 -9.07 25.35
C ASN A 113 -6.49 -10.11 25.12
N GLY A 114 -5.25 -9.79 25.57
CA GLY A 114 -4.09 -10.68 25.48
C GLY A 114 -3.48 -10.83 24.08
N LYS A 115 -3.87 -9.98 23.13
CA LYS A 115 -3.32 -9.99 21.77
C LYS A 115 -2.93 -8.58 21.34
N THR A 116 -1.91 -8.47 20.50
CA THR A 116 -1.39 -7.21 19.97
C THR A 116 -2.26 -6.72 18.80
N ILE A 117 -2.64 -5.45 18.86
CA ILE A 117 -3.29 -4.73 17.74
C ILE A 117 -2.34 -3.66 17.22
N TYR A 118 -2.14 -3.65 15.90
CA TYR A 118 -1.28 -2.70 15.20
C TYR A 118 -2.07 -1.52 14.64
N PHE A 119 -1.51 -0.31 14.75
CA PHE A 119 -2.14 0.94 14.32
C PHE A 119 -1.22 1.71 13.38
N TRP A 120 -1.77 2.26 12.33
CA TRP A 120 -1.04 3.10 11.38
C TRP A 120 -0.29 4.27 12.03
N SER A 121 -0.88 4.89 13.06
CA SER A 121 -0.33 6.09 13.67
C SER A 121 -0.73 6.24 15.14
N SER A 122 -0.03 7.15 15.85
CA SER A 122 -0.42 7.54 17.23
C SER A 122 -1.80 8.20 17.28
N SER A 123 -2.27 8.85 16.21
CA SER A 123 -3.63 9.39 16.16
C SER A 123 -4.67 8.28 16.12
N ALA A 124 -4.40 7.20 15.38
CA ALA A 124 -5.25 6.01 15.37
C ALA A 124 -5.33 5.36 16.77
N GLN A 125 -4.18 5.21 17.46
CA GLN A 125 -4.17 4.70 18.84
C GLN A 125 -4.99 5.58 19.79
N ARG A 126 -4.83 6.92 19.70
CA ARG A 126 -5.60 7.83 20.55
C ARG A 126 -7.10 7.74 20.28
N ARG A 127 -7.50 7.54 19.04
CA ARG A 127 -8.90 7.36 18.66
C ARG A 127 -9.44 6.05 19.18
N TRP A 128 -8.70 4.95 19.05
CA TRP A 128 -9.05 3.65 19.63
C TRP A 128 -9.30 3.73 21.14
N LYS A 129 -8.40 4.40 21.89
CA LYS A 129 -8.48 4.53 23.36
C LYS A 129 -9.73 5.28 23.85
N LYS A 130 -10.42 6.03 23.00
CA LYS A 130 -11.66 6.73 23.39
C LYS A 130 -12.84 5.79 23.53
N ASP A 131 -12.90 4.73 22.74
CA ASP A 131 -13.97 3.74 22.76
C ASP A 131 -13.47 2.40 22.19
N PRO A 132 -12.67 1.65 22.96
CA PRO A 132 -12.04 0.42 22.48
C PRO A 132 -13.04 -0.66 22.06
N GLU A 133 -14.14 -0.81 22.81
CA GLU A 133 -15.15 -1.85 22.56
C GLU A 133 -15.87 -1.63 21.23
N LYS A 134 -16.24 -0.38 20.95
CA LYS A 134 -16.85 0.01 19.68
C LYS A 134 -15.94 -0.29 18.50
N TYR A 135 -14.70 0.20 18.56
CA TYR A 135 -13.76 0.03 17.45
C TYR A 135 -13.32 -1.42 17.29
N PHE A 136 -13.22 -2.16 18.37
CA PHE A 136 -12.96 -3.61 18.32
C PHE A 136 -14.08 -4.33 17.57
N LYS A 137 -15.33 -4.07 17.95
CA LYS A 137 -16.49 -4.66 17.29
C LYS A 137 -16.51 -4.31 15.80
N GLU A 138 -16.35 -3.03 15.44
CA GLU A 138 -16.33 -2.58 14.04
C GLU A 138 -15.20 -3.25 13.23
N ALA A 139 -14.02 -3.40 13.82
CA ALA A 139 -12.88 -4.04 13.17
C ALA A 139 -13.07 -5.57 13.01
N MET A 140 -13.70 -6.21 14.00
CA MET A 140 -14.05 -7.63 13.91
C MET A 140 -15.11 -7.89 12.83
N ASP A 141 -16.16 -7.06 12.78
CA ASP A 141 -17.23 -7.15 11.77
C ASP A 141 -16.66 -7.00 10.34
N LYS A 142 -15.62 -6.20 10.18
CA LYS A 142 -14.89 -6.01 8.90
C LYS A 142 -13.80 -7.07 8.65
N GLY A 143 -13.52 -7.96 9.59
CA GLY A 143 -12.47 -8.97 9.46
C GLY A 143 -11.04 -8.43 9.52
N ILE A 144 -10.84 -7.23 10.07
CA ILE A 144 -9.53 -6.55 10.13
C ILE A 144 -8.63 -7.16 11.22
N LEU A 145 -9.20 -7.76 12.25
CA LEU A 145 -8.50 -8.36 13.37
C LEU A 145 -8.59 -9.90 13.36
N PRO A 146 -8.03 -10.58 12.35
CA PRO A 146 -8.15 -12.03 12.21
C PRO A 146 -7.51 -12.79 13.36
N GLN A 147 -6.49 -12.22 14.03
CA GLN A 147 -5.85 -12.81 15.20
C GLN A 147 -6.82 -13.03 16.38
N PHE A 148 -8.01 -12.40 16.40
CA PHE A 148 -9.04 -12.60 17.42
C PHE A 148 -10.15 -13.59 17.02
N LYS A 149 -10.13 -14.08 15.78
CA LYS A 149 -11.02 -15.16 15.36
C LYS A 149 -10.48 -16.47 15.94
N SER A 150 -11.27 -17.12 16.78
CA SER A 150 -11.01 -18.46 17.33
C SER A 150 -11.34 -19.49 16.28
#